data_b9d55187c442d9052afd130b30e9bb52
#
_entry.id   b9d55187c442d9052afd130b30e9bb52
#
_cell.length_a   1.000
_cell.length_b   1.000
_cell.length_c   1.000
_cell.angle_alpha   90.00
_cell.angle_beta   90.00
_cell.angle_gamma   90.00
#
_symmetry.space_group_name_H-M   'P 1'
#
loop_
_entity.id
_entity.type
_entity.pdbx_description
1 polymer ?
#
loop_
_entity_poly.entity_id
_entity_poly.type
_entity_poly.pdbx_seq_one_letter_code
_entity_poly.pdbx_strand_id
1 'polypeptide(L)' 'MKCEVKLYVAGKVFSEKVEARNYQEAKEVALARNPNAKIMGVTAV' A
#
# COMPACT_ATOMS: atom_id res chain seq x y z
N MET A 1 8.87 4.92 -9.15
CA MET A 1 7.86 4.13 -9.89
C MET A 1 6.53 4.20 -9.15
N LYS A 2 5.46 4.05 -9.89
CA LYS A 2 4.13 4.12 -9.29
C LYS A 2 3.67 2.71 -8.92
N CYS A 3 3.20 2.55 -7.69
CA CYS A 3 2.75 1.26 -7.19
C CYS A 3 1.32 1.34 -6.67
N GLU A 4 0.60 0.24 -6.80
CA GLU A 4 -0.71 0.11 -6.18
C GLU A 4 -0.59 -0.85 -5.01
N VAL A 5 -0.94 -0.37 -3.81
CA VAL A 5 -0.84 -1.16 -2.59
C VAL A 5 -2.26 -1.52 -2.14
N LYS A 6 -2.52 -2.82 -2.03
CA LYS A 6 -3.81 -3.29 -1.55
C LYS A 6 -3.74 -3.44 -0.04
N LEU A 7 -4.71 -2.84 0.65
CA LEU A 7 -4.73 -2.73 2.10
C LEU A 7 -6.02 -3.29 2.66
N TYR A 8 -5.93 -3.79 3.89
CA TYR A 8 -7.08 -4.30 4.63
C TYR A 8 -7.16 -3.54 5.95
N VAL A 9 -8.31 -2.89 6.19
CA VAL A 9 -8.56 -2.14 7.42
C VAL A 9 -9.97 -2.41 7.89
N ALA A 10 -10.09 -2.93 9.11
CA ALA A 10 -11.38 -3.10 9.77
C ALA A 10 -12.42 -3.82 8.90
N GLY A 11 -12.01 -4.90 8.24
CA GLY A 11 -12.89 -5.70 7.42
C GLY A 11 -13.09 -5.19 6.00
N LYS A 12 -12.43 -4.09 5.64
CA LYS A 12 -12.57 -3.50 4.30
C LYS A 12 -11.26 -3.61 3.55
N VAL A 13 -11.34 -3.91 2.27
CA VAL A 13 -10.18 -3.99 1.38
C VAL A 13 -10.24 -2.81 0.42
N PHE A 14 -9.14 -2.10 0.29
CA PHE A 14 -9.03 -1.00 -0.66
C PHE A 14 -7.60 -0.89 -1.16
N SER A 15 -7.41 -0.08 -2.20
CA SER A 15 -6.08 0.10 -2.78
C SER A 15 -5.70 1.56 -2.75
N GLU A 16 -4.40 1.84 -2.62
CA GLU A 16 -3.85 3.18 -2.76
C GLU A 16 -2.72 3.15 -3.78
N LYS A 17 -2.67 4.16 -4.62
CA LYS A 17 -1.55 4.33 -5.54
C LYS A 17 -0.54 5.26 -4.89
N VAL A 18 0.70 4.81 -4.80
CA VAL A 18 1.77 5.58 -4.17
C VAL A 18 2.97 5.65 -5.11
N GLU A 19 3.72 6.74 -4.99
CA GLU A 19 4.97 6.88 -5.71
C GLU A 19 6.10 6.38 -4.81
N ALA A 20 6.91 5.46 -5.32
CA ALA A 20 7.96 4.84 -4.52
C ALA A 20 9.08 4.37 -5.43
N ARG A 21 10.26 4.13 -4.85
CA ARG A 21 11.41 3.67 -5.62
C ARG A 21 11.42 2.15 -5.78
N ASN A 22 10.73 1.44 -4.90
CA ASN A 22 10.63 -0.02 -4.95
C ASN A 22 9.39 -0.45 -4.17
N TYR A 23 9.12 -1.74 -4.20
CA TYR A 23 7.93 -2.28 -3.53
C TYR A 23 8.01 -2.11 -2.02
N GLN A 24 9.19 -2.26 -1.44
CA GLN A 24 9.36 -2.11 0.01
C GLN A 24 8.98 -0.68 0.44
N GLU A 25 9.46 0.31 -0.30
CA GLU A 25 9.12 1.70 0.01
C GLU A 25 7.63 1.96 -0.18
N ALA A 26 7.02 1.37 -1.20
CA ALA A 26 5.59 1.51 -1.43
C ALA A 26 4.78 1.02 -0.22
N LYS A 27 5.17 -0.12 0.34
CA LYS A 27 4.52 -0.65 1.54
C LYS A 27 4.67 0.30 2.71
N GLU A 28 5.86 0.84 2.90
CA GLU A 28 6.13 1.78 3.99
C GLU A 28 5.29 3.03 3.87
N VAL A 29 5.20 3.58 2.66
CA VAL A 29 4.39 4.78 2.43
C VAL A 29 2.91 4.51 2.73
N ALA A 30 2.40 3.39 2.24
CA ALA A 30 1.01 3.03 2.46
C ALA A 30 0.70 2.83 3.94
N LEU A 31 1.61 2.17 4.68
CA LEU A 31 1.42 1.96 6.11
C LEU A 31 1.52 3.25 6.90
N ALA A 32 2.38 4.18 6.48
CA ALA A 32 2.49 5.48 7.14
C ALA A 32 1.17 6.24 7.06
N ARG A 33 0.45 6.09 5.95
CA ARG A 33 -0.85 6.73 5.77
C ARG A 33 -1.98 5.97 6.47
N ASN A 34 -1.82 4.67 6.65
CA ASN A 34 -2.84 3.79 7.21
C ASN A 34 -2.20 2.90 8.27
N PRO A 35 -1.87 3.44 9.44
CA PRO A 35 -1.07 2.70 10.42
C PRO A 35 -1.74 1.44 10.96
N ASN A 36 -3.06 1.35 10.86
CA ASN A 36 -3.80 0.18 11.33
C ASN A 36 -4.09 -0.81 10.20
N ALA A 37 -3.53 -0.59 9.02
CA ALA A 37 -3.82 -1.42 7.86
C ALA A 37 -2.87 -2.61 7.78
N LYS A 38 -3.34 -3.65 7.10
CA LYS A 38 -2.52 -4.81 6.76
C LYS A 38 -2.29 -4.79 5.26
N ILE A 39 -1.04 -5.01 4.85
CA ILE A 39 -0.71 -5.06 3.42
C ILE A 39 -1.16 -6.39 2.84
N MET A 40 -1.99 -6.33 1.81
CA MET A 40 -2.48 -7.52 1.12
C MET A 40 -1.68 -7.81 -0.14
N GLY A 41 -1.13 -6.79 -0.77
CA GLY A 41 -0.33 -6.97 -1.96
C GLY A 41 0.17 -5.65 -2.51
N VAL A 42 1.18 -5.70 -3.36
CA VAL A 42 1.75 -4.52 -4.01
C VAL A 42 1.99 -4.87 -5.48
N THR A 43 1.60 -3.97 -6.36
CA THR A 43 1.76 -4.17 -7.81
C THR A 43 2.26 -2.87 -8.43
N ALA A 44 3.12 -2.98 -9.43
CA ALA A 44 3.53 -1.81 -10.20
C ALA A 44 2.41 -1.42 -11.17
N VAL A 45 2.18 -0.13 -11.32
CA VAL A 45 1.17 0.39 -12.26
C VAL A 45 1.73 1.43 -13.20
#